data_c6b39be31a51a68d4710d3523483e5c3
#
_entry.id   c6b39be31a51a68d4710d3523483e5c3
#
_cell.length_a   1.000
_cell.length_b   1.000
_cell.length_c   1.000
_cell.angle_alpha   90.00
_cell.angle_beta   90.00
_cell.angle_gamma   90.00
#
_symmetry.space_group_name_H-M   'P 1'
#
loop_
_entity.id
_entity.type
_entity.pdbx_description
1 polymer ?
#
loop_
_entity_poly.entity_id
_entity_poly.type
_entity_poly.pdbx_seq_one_letter_code
_entity_poly.pdbx_strand_id
1 'polypeptide(L)'
;MATVHEMDHPLIKHKLALMRDKTTGVKEFREAAAEIAMLMCYEATRDLPLKEITIETPVAEARVQVISGKKIALVPILRAGLGMVEGILEMIPAAKVGHIGLYRNPETLQPIEYYCKLPNDIEDRDVLLLDPMLAPGGSAIAAIDGLKRRGVKHIKLMNLIGAPEGVAAVQKVHPDVEIFVGAIDEKLNDHGYIVPGLGDAGDRIFGTK
;
A
#
# COMPACT_ATOMS: atom_id res chain seq x y z
N MET A 1 -16.95 -6.73 -8.46
CA MET A 1 -15.58 -6.41 -8.89
C MET A 1 -14.94 -5.63 -7.77
N ALA A 2 -13.65 -5.85 -7.49
CA ALA A 2 -12.91 -5.03 -6.54
C ALA A 2 -13.04 -3.55 -6.93
N THR A 3 -13.30 -2.70 -5.94
CA THR A 3 -13.36 -1.26 -6.17
C THR A 3 -11.93 -0.73 -6.34
N VAL A 4 -11.72 0.09 -7.37
CA VAL A 4 -10.46 0.76 -7.63
C VAL A 4 -10.63 2.25 -7.35
N HIS A 5 -9.80 2.77 -6.48
CA HIS A 5 -9.77 4.17 -6.10
C HIS A 5 -8.48 4.80 -6.67
N GLU A 6 -8.58 5.42 -7.83
CA GLU A 6 -7.49 6.23 -8.37
C GLU A 6 -7.51 7.61 -7.71
N MET A 7 -6.35 8.05 -7.23
CA MET A 7 -6.22 9.28 -6.44
C MET A 7 -6.17 10.52 -7.32
N ASP A 8 -7.31 11.19 -7.52
CA ASP A 8 -7.38 12.45 -8.26
C ASP A 8 -7.14 13.67 -7.35
N HIS A 9 -5.94 13.75 -6.78
CA HIS A 9 -5.57 14.85 -5.88
C HIS A 9 -4.33 15.60 -6.39
N PRO A 10 -4.35 16.96 -6.48
CA PRO A 10 -3.22 17.74 -7.01
C PRO A 10 -1.88 17.49 -6.32
N LEU A 11 -1.85 17.32 -4.99
CA LEU A 11 -0.62 17.03 -4.26
C LEU A 11 -0.03 15.68 -4.63
N ILE A 12 -0.88 14.65 -4.81
CA ILE A 12 -0.42 13.32 -5.23
C ILE A 12 0.15 13.39 -6.64
N LYS A 13 -0.57 14.05 -7.56
CA LYS A 13 -0.08 14.25 -8.95
C LYS A 13 1.26 14.98 -8.99
N HIS A 14 1.42 16.05 -8.20
CA HIS A 14 2.67 16.79 -8.11
C HIS A 14 3.82 15.91 -7.61
N LYS A 15 3.61 15.16 -6.53
CA LYS A 15 4.64 14.28 -5.96
C LYS A 15 4.97 13.10 -6.88
N LEU A 16 3.98 12.55 -7.59
CA LEU A 16 4.22 11.55 -8.63
C LEU A 16 5.06 12.13 -9.76
N ALA A 17 4.87 13.39 -10.17
CA ALA A 17 5.71 14.03 -11.18
C ALA A 17 7.19 14.07 -10.75
N LEU A 18 7.46 14.39 -9.46
CA LEU A 18 8.82 14.32 -8.90
C LEU A 18 9.38 12.90 -8.95
N MET A 19 8.57 11.89 -8.57
CA MET A 19 9.02 10.49 -8.62
C MET A 19 9.31 10.00 -10.04
N ARG A 20 8.58 10.50 -11.04
CA ARG A 20 8.77 10.10 -12.44
C ARG A 20 10.04 10.66 -13.05
N ASP A 21 10.49 11.82 -12.59
CA ASP A 21 11.72 12.43 -13.12
C ASP A 21 12.93 11.55 -12.80
N LYS A 22 13.66 11.16 -13.84
CA LYS A 22 14.87 10.33 -13.73
C LYS A 22 16.01 11.00 -12.97
N THR A 23 15.98 12.33 -12.83
CA THR A 23 17.00 13.12 -12.14
C THR A 23 16.73 13.25 -10.65
N THR A 24 15.54 12.87 -10.18
CA THR A 24 15.19 12.89 -8.75
C THR A 24 16.08 11.94 -7.95
N GLY A 25 16.76 12.51 -6.96
CA GLY A 25 17.68 11.78 -6.08
C GLY A 25 16.97 10.81 -5.14
N VAL A 26 17.74 9.92 -4.52
CA VAL A 26 17.22 8.87 -3.61
C VAL A 26 16.43 9.47 -2.44
N LYS A 27 16.92 10.58 -1.87
CA LYS A 27 16.28 11.24 -0.73
C LYS A 27 14.89 11.76 -1.12
N GLU A 28 14.84 12.57 -2.15
CA GLU A 28 13.59 13.20 -2.63
C GLU A 28 12.58 12.16 -3.12
N PHE A 29 13.06 11.08 -3.75
CA PHE A 29 12.20 9.97 -4.18
C PHE A 29 11.57 9.26 -2.99
N ARG A 30 12.34 9.00 -1.93
CA ARG A 30 11.86 8.36 -0.70
C ARG A 30 10.87 9.24 0.05
N GLU A 31 11.17 10.53 0.18
CA GLU A 31 10.27 11.52 0.79
C GLU A 31 8.94 11.58 0.03
N ALA A 32 8.98 11.69 -1.30
CA ALA A 32 7.77 11.71 -2.11
C ALA A 32 6.93 10.42 -1.98
N ALA A 33 7.58 9.26 -1.92
CA ALA A 33 6.89 7.97 -1.73
C ALA A 33 6.16 7.92 -0.37
N ALA A 34 6.83 8.34 0.71
CA ALA A 34 6.24 8.39 2.05
C ALA A 34 5.06 9.39 2.12
N GLU A 35 5.22 10.56 1.53
CA GLU A 35 4.18 11.59 1.52
C GLU A 35 2.94 11.19 0.70
N ILE A 36 3.13 10.53 -0.46
CA ILE A 36 2.00 9.99 -1.23
C ILE A 36 1.31 8.89 -0.42
N ALA A 37 2.07 7.98 0.19
CA ALA A 37 1.51 6.91 1.01
C ALA A 37 0.68 7.45 2.18
N MET A 38 1.11 8.54 2.82
CA MET A 38 0.37 9.24 3.87
C MET A 38 -0.97 9.78 3.33
N LEU A 39 -0.96 10.50 2.21
CA LEU A 39 -2.16 11.05 1.59
C LEU A 39 -3.15 9.96 1.16
N MET A 40 -2.64 8.87 0.59
CA MET A 40 -3.45 7.71 0.22
C MET A 40 -4.03 7.00 1.45
N CYS A 41 -3.28 6.92 2.54
CA CYS A 41 -3.74 6.33 3.80
C CYS A 41 -4.95 7.10 4.36
N TYR A 42 -4.97 8.42 4.26
CA TYR A 42 -6.12 9.24 4.66
C TYR A 42 -7.40 8.79 3.93
N GLU A 43 -7.33 8.55 2.63
CA GLU A 43 -8.47 8.05 1.86
C GLU A 43 -8.79 6.58 2.17
N ALA A 44 -7.77 5.73 2.26
CA ALA A 44 -7.95 4.30 2.51
C ALA A 44 -8.53 3.98 3.90
N THR A 45 -8.48 4.94 4.83
CA THR A 45 -9.02 4.78 6.19
C THR A 45 -10.33 5.52 6.44
N ARG A 46 -10.98 6.05 5.38
CA ARG A 46 -12.21 6.84 5.46
C ARG A 46 -13.40 6.07 6.07
N ASP A 47 -13.43 4.77 5.93
CA ASP A 47 -14.49 3.86 6.38
C ASP A 47 -14.22 3.19 7.74
N LEU A 48 -13.16 3.61 8.45
CA LEU A 48 -12.87 3.05 9.77
C LEU A 48 -14.05 3.25 10.73
N PRO A 49 -14.48 2.19 11.44
CA PRO A 49 -15.60 2.29 12.35
C PRO A 49 -15.27 3.18 13.55
N LEU A 50 -16.22 4.00 13.94
CA LEU A 50 -16.13 4.86 15.11
C LEU A 50 -17.00 4.32 16.26
N LYS A 51 -16.64 4.65 17.49
CA LYS A 51 -17.47 4.48 18.70
C LYS A 51 -17.51 5.77 19.49
N GLU A 52 -18.64 6.03 20.12
CA GLU A 52 -18.79 7.14 21.05
C GLU A 52 -18.19 6.78 22.42
N ILE A 53 -17.48 7.72 22.99
CA ILE A 53 -17.00 7.68 24.38
C ILE A 53 -17.25 9.03 25.04
N THR A 54 -17.35 9.03 26.37
CA THR A 54 -17.39 10.25 27.18
C THR A 54 -15.99 10.57 27.68
N ILE A 55 -15.58 11.81 27.53
CA ILE A 55 -14.31 12.36 28.03
C ILE A 55 -14.56 13.63 28.85
N GLU A 56 -13.62 13.99 29.72
CA GLU A 56 -13.55 15.31 30.30
C GLU A 56 -12.64 16.22 29.48
N THR A 57 -13.14 17.37 29.06
CA THR A 57 -12.34 18.44 28.47
C THR A 57 -11.95 19.45 29.57
N PRO A 58 -11.04 20.38 29.30
CA PRO A 58 -10.72 21.45 30.28
C PRO A 58 -11.91 22.30 30.71
N VAL A 59 -13.06 22.20 30.03
CA VAL A 59 -14.23 23.07 30.27
C VAL A 59 -15.43 22.27 30.75
N ALA A 60 -15.70 21.07 30.19
CA ALA A 60 -16.90 20.30 30.52
C ALA A 60 -16.77 18.84 30.04
N GLU A 61 -17.67 17.97 30.50
CA GLU A 61 -17.85 16.61 29.92
C GLU A 61 -18.33 16.72 28.47
N ALA A 62 -17.76 15.88 27.60
CA ALA A 62 -18.10 15.82 26.17
C ALA A 62 -18.22 14.38 25.67
N ARG A 63 -19.19 14.16 24.76
CA ARG A 63 -19.29 12.93 23.98
C ARG A 63 -18.52 13.10 22.68
N VAL A 64 -17.57 12.20 22.43
CA VAL A 64 -16.68 12.26 21.27
C VAL A 64 -16.60 10.92 20.58
N GLN A 65 -16.28 10.94 19.29
CA GLN A 65 -16.09 9.73 18.50
C GLN A 65 -14.60 9.40 18.41
N VAL A 66 -14.27 8.14 18.67
CA VAL A 66 -12.92 7.57 18.51
C VAL A 66 -12.98 6.34 17.63
N ILE A 67 -11.88 6.04 16.96
CA ILE A 67 -11.79 4.82 16.15
C ILE A 67 -12.11 3.60 17.03
N SER A 68 -12.95 2.69 16.54
CA SER A 68 -13.42 1.51 17.27
C SER A 68 -12.52 0.28 17.03
N GLY A 69 -12.33 -0.59 18.01
CA GLY A 69 -11.68 -1.93 17.92
C GLY A 69 -10.15 -1.93 17.73
N LYS A 70 -9.58 -3.06 17.43
CA LYS A 70 -8.20 -3.23 16.95
C LYS A 70 -8.14 -2.83 15.48
N LYS A 71 -7.03 -2.16 15.09
CA LYS A 71 -7.11 -1.38 13.89
C LYS A 71 -6.20 -1.87 12.79
N ILE A 72 -5.36 -0.95 12.37
CA ILE A 72 -4.57 -1.05 11.18
C ILE A 72 -3.33 -1.91 11.44
N ALA A 73 -3.02 -2.77 10.47
CA ALA A 73 -1.70 -3.34 10.30
C ALA A 73 -1.17 -2.96 8.90
N LEU A 74 0.05 -2.48 8.87
CA LEU A 74 0.78 -2.21 7.63
C LEU A 74 1.56 -3.46 7.25
N VAL A 75 1.41 -3.90 6.02
CA VAL A 75 2.14 -5.06 5.51
C VAL A 75 2.84 -4.68 4.21
N PRO A 76 4.06 -4.13 4.27
CA PRO A 76 4.84 -3.89 3.07
C PRO A 76 5.30 -5.20 2.44
N ILE A 77 5.21 -5.26 1.10
CA ILE A 77 5.90 -6.28 0.31
C ILE A 77 7.36 -5.85 0.18
N LEU A 78 8.26 -6.66 0.76
CA LEU A 78 9.69 -6.38 0.75
C LEU A 78 10.26 -6.49 -0.66
N ARG A 79 11.17 -5.62 -1.05
CA ARG A 79 11.78 -4.50 -0.31
C ARG A 79 11.02 -3.19 -0.48
N ALA A 80 10.49 -2.93 -1.68
CA ALA A 80 10.01 -1.61 -2.13
C ALA A 80 8.88 -1.03 -1.25
N GLY A 81 7.99 -1.87 -0.75
CA GLY A 81 6.89 -1.45 0.12
C GLY A 81 7.32 -0.73 1.41
N LEU A 82 8.56 -0.95 1.86
CA LEU A 82 9.10 -0.26 3.04
C LEU A 82 9.11 1.27 2.89
N GLY A 83 9.29 1.77 1.67
CA GLY A 83 9.28 3.21 1.41
C GLY A 83 7.94 3.91 1.69
N MET A 84 6.86 3.14 1.84
CA MET A 84 5.53 3.67 2.14
C MET A 84 5.20 3.67 3.64
N VAL A 85 5.93 2.89 4.44
CA VAL A 85 5.56 2.61 5.84
C VAL A 85 5.69 3.84 6.73
N GLU A 86 6.79 4.58 6.60
CA GLU A 86 7.11 5.70 7.50
C GLU A 86 6.05 6.80 7.42
N GLY A 87 5.65 7.21 6.20
CA GLY A 87 4.61 8.23 6.03
C GLY A 87 3.26 7.81 6.62
N ILE A 88 2.91 6.52 6.54
CA ILE A 88 1.67 6.03 7.16
C ILE A 88 1.77 6.00 8.68
N LEU A 89 2.92 5.63 9.24
CA LEU A 89 3.15 5.64 10.69
C LEU A 89 3.13 7.03 11.30
N GLU A 90 3.51 8.07 10.56
CA GLU A 90 3.34 9.47 11.02
C GLU A 90 1.85 9.81 11.20
N MET A 91 0.97 9.28 10.35
CA MET A 91 -0.47 9.49 10.46
C MET A 91 -1.13 8.55 11.48
N ILE A 92 -0.70 7.30 11.54
CA ILE A 92 -1.27 6.27 12.43
C ILE A 92 -0.14 5.62 13.26
N PRO A 93 0.40 6.32 14.28
CA PRO A 93 1.55 5.82 15.05
C PRO A 93 1.30 4.49 15.78
N ALA A 94 0.03 4.17 16.06
CA ALA A 94 -0.37 2.94 16.73
C ALA A 94 -0.55 1.75 15.78
N ALA A 95 -0.35 1.92 14.46
CA ALA A 95 -0.42 0.82 13.51
C ALA A 95 0.67 -0.22 13.81
N LYS A 96 0.32 -1.50 13.70
CA LYS A 96 1.33 -2.56 13.75
C LYS A 96 1.91 -2.79 12.37
N VAL A 97 3.17 -3.22 12.31
CA VAL A 97 3.85 -3.49 11.04
C VAL A 97 4.19 -4.98 10.99
N GLY A 98 3.76 -5.65 9.94
CA GLY A 98 4.22 -6.96 9.53
C GLY A 98 4.99 -6.86 8.22
N HIS A 99 5.65 -7.92 7.80
CA HIS A 99 6.43 -7.92 6.56
C HIS A 99 6.18 -9.21 5.78
N ILE A 100 6.05 -9.10 4.47
CA ILE A 100 6.03 -10.22 3.54
C ILE A 100 7.16 -10.02 2.53
N GLY A 101 8.08 -10.99 2.49
CA GLY A 101 9.14 -11.05 1.50
C GLY A 101 8.77 -11.99 0.36
N LEU A 102 8.73 -11.46 -0.86
CA LEU A 102 8.47 -12.22 -2.07
C LEU A 102 9.63 -12.03 -3.05
N TYR A 103 10.02 -13.11 -3.71
CA TYR A 103 10.88 -13.02 -4.89
C TYR A 103 10.24 -13.79 -6.04
N ARG A 104 10.62 -13.45 -7.24
CA ARG A 104 10.13 -14.13 -8.43
C ARG A 104 11.09 -15.27 -8.77
N ASN A 105 10.59 -16.50 -8.82
CA ASN A 105 11.38 -17.65 -9.25
C ASN A 105 11.91 -17.40 -10.67
N PRO A 106 13.22 -17.47 -10.92
CA PRO A 106 13.80 -17.16 -12.22
C PRO A 106 13.37 -18.12 -13.34
N GLU A 107 13.02 -19.36 -13.00
CA GLU A 107 12.62 -20.39 -13.97
C GLU A 107 11.11 -20.33 -14.27
N THR A 108 10.28 -20.23 -13.23
CA THR A 108 8.81 -20.31 -13.36
C THR A 108 8.13 -18.95 -13.40
N LEU A 109 8.85 -17.87 -13.07
CA LEU A 109 8.37 -16.50 -12.88
C LEU A 109 7.26 -16.37 -11.82
N GLN A 110 6.99 -17.43 -11.05
CA GLN A 110 6.01 -17.43 -9.98
C GLN A 110 6.57 -16.73 -8.73
N PRO A 111 5.74 -15.98 -8.01
CA PRO A 111 6.14 -15.39 -6.73
C PRO A 111 6.30 -16.47 -5.67
N ILE A 112 7.43 -16.42 -4.95
CA ILE A 112 7.74 -17.31 -3.82
C ILE A 112 7.89 -16.47 -2.56
N GLU A 113 7.16 -16.84 -1.50
CA GLU A 113 7.31 -16.26 -0.17
C GLU A 113 8.57 -16.82 0.49
N TYR A 114 9.55 -15.96 0.77
CA TYR A 114 10.77 -16.34 1.49
C TYR A 114 10.79 -15.83 2.92
N TYR A 115 9.92 -14.88 3.25
CA TYR A 115 9.82 -14.31 4.58
C TYR A 115 8.39 -13.83 4.86
N CYS A 116 7.90 -14.16 6.06
CA CYS A 116 6.63 -13.63 6.52
C CYS A 116 6.67 -13.51 8.04
N LYS A 117 6.53 -12.27 8.53
CA LYS A 117 6.40 -11.99 9.96
C LYS A 117 5.27 -10.99 10.14
N LEU A 118 4.18 -11.42 10.76
CA LEU A 118 2.98 -10.64 10.97
C LEU A 118 2.69 -10.48 12.47
N PRO A 119 1.92 -9.45 12.87
CA PRO A 119 1.36 -9.38 14.22
C PRO A 119 0.56 -10.64 14.57
N ASN A 120 0.63 -11.10 15.82
CA ASN A 120 -0.06 -12.32 16.27
C ASN A 120 -1.59 -12.23 16.16
N ASP A 121 -2.14 -11.01 16.14
CA ASP A 121 -3.56 -10.71 16.03
C ASP A 121 -3.93 -10.15 14.64
N ILE A 122 -3.22 -10.57 13.60
CA ILE A 122 -3.38 -10.04 12.24
C ILE A 122 -4.79 -10.31 11.67
N GLU A 123 -5.42 -11.41 12.07
CA GLU A 123 -6.77 -11.80 11.64
C GLU A 123 -7.87 -10.85 12.11
N ASP A 124 -7.61 -10.10 13.21
CA ASP A 124 -8.52 -9.11 13.80
C ASP A 124 -8.26 -7.68 13.29
N ARG A 125 -7.37 -7.48 12.32
CA ARG A 125 -6.94 -6.17 11.86
C ARG A 125 -7.35 -5.90 10.43
N ASP A 126 -7.57 -4.61 10.15
CA ASP A 126 -7.65 -4.11 8.78
C ASP A 126 -6.23 -3.94 8.25
N VAL A 127 -5.92 -4.65 7.17
CA VAL A 127 -4.57 -4.69 6.62
C VAL A 127 -4.45 -3.73 5.44
N LEU A 128 -3.48 -2.81 5.52
CA LEU A 128 -2.99 -2.05 4.38
C LEU A 128 -1.77 -2.79 3.81
N LEU A 129 -1.96 -3.45 2.67
CA LEU A 129 -0.89 -4.11 1.93
C LEU A 129 -0.21 -3.08 1.03
N LEU A 130 1.10 -2.91 1.21
CA LEU A 130 1.85 -1.81 0.60
C LEU A 130 2.84 -2.33 -0.43
N ASP A 131 2.67 -1.91 -1.68
CA ASP A 131 3.60 -2.15 -2.78
C ASP A 131 3.62 -0.93 -3.71
N PRO A 132 4.74 -0.24 -3.93
CA PRO A 132 4.76 0.96 -4.77
C PRO A 132 4.24 0.76 -6.19
N MET A 133 4.35 -0.45 -6.74
CA MET A 133 4.10 -0.70 -8.16
C MET A 133 3.19 -1.90 -8.38
N LEU A 134 1.99 -1.64 -8.91
CA LEU A 134 1.09 -2.70 -9.37
C LEU A 134 1.31 -2.92 -10.88
N ALA A 135 2.38 -3.68 -11.21
CA ALA A 135 2.73 -3.98 -12.61
C ALA A 135 1.93 -5.19 -13.14
N PRO A 136 2.46 -6.44 -13.21
CA PRO A 136 1.63 -7.57 -13.63
C PRO A 136 0.71 -8.10 -12.53
N GLY A 137 0.89 -7.67 -11.26
CA GLY A 137 0.04 -8.04 -10.13
C GLY A 137 0.40 -9.33 -9.40
N GLY A 138 1.33 -10.14 -9.90
CA GLY A 138 1.66 -11.45 -9.31
C GLY A 138 2.09 -11.38 -7.84
N SER A 139 2.96 -10.43 -7.48
CA SER A 139 3.39 -10.24 -6.08
C SER A 139 2.23 -9.84 -5.17
N ALA A 140 1.39 -8.91 -5.62
CA ALA A 140 0.21 -8.48 -4.86
C ALA A 140 -0.76 -9.65 -4.64
N ILE A 141 -1.06 -10.44 -5.68
CA ILE A 141 -1.92 -11.63 -5.60
C ILE A 141 -1.35 -12.63 -4.59
N ALA A 142 -0.07 -12.97 -4.69
CA ALA A 142 0.56 -13.92 -3.77
C ALA A 142 0.57 -13.43 -2.31
N ALA A 143 0.79 -12.13 -2.08
CA ALA A 143 0.73 -11.54 -0.76
C ALA A 143 -0.70 -11.58 -0.19
N ILE A 144 -1.71 -11.24 -0.99
CA ILE A 144 -3.13 -11.31 -0.59
C ILE A 144 -3.53 -12.75 -0.25
N ASP A 145 -3.15 -13.72 -1.09
CA ASP A 145 -3.35 -15.15 -0.81
C ASP A 145 -2.71 -15.57 0.51
N GLY A 146 -1.47 -15.12 0.74
CA GLY A 146 -0.74 -15.36 1.99
C GLY A 146 -1.44 -14.80 3.23
N LEU A 147 -1.97 -13.58 3.14
CA LEU A 147 -2.73 -12.94 4.20
C LEU A 147 -4.06 -13.65 4.46
N LYS A 148 -4.82 -13.97 3.42
CA LYS A 148 -6.10 -14.70 3.53
C LYS A 148 -5.93 -16.08 4.16
N ARG A 149 -4.88 -16.83 3.77
CA ARG A 149 -4.55 -18.11 4.43
C ARG A 149 -4.26 -17.99 5.93
N ARG A 150 -3.89 -16.79 6.39
CA ARG A 150 -3.64 -16.45 7.81
C ARG A 150 -4.83 -15.80 8.50
N GLY A 151 -6.02 -15.88 7.89
CA GLY A 151 -7.29 -15.44 8.48
C GLY A 151 -7.61 -13.97 8.32
N VAL A 152 -6.79 -13.19 7.59
CA VAL A 152 -7.08 -11.76 7.34
C VAL A 152 -8.32 -11.62 6.46
N LYS A 153 -9.29 -10.84 6.93
CA LYS A 153 -10.59 -10.65 6.28
C LYS A 153 -10.68 -9.36 5.48
N HIS A 154 -10.04 -8.30 5.99
CA HIS A 154 -10.11 -6.96 5.42
C HIS A 154 -8.72 -6.56 4.93
N ILE A 155 -8.56 -6.47 3.61
CA ILE A 155 -7.31 -6.11 2.96
C ILE A 155 -7.60 -4.97 1.99
N LYS A 156 -6.82 -3.90 2.09
CA LYS A 156 -6.76 -2.83 1.11
C LYS A 156 -5.36 -2.80 0.52
N LEU A 157 -5.26 -2.88 -0.80
CA LEU A 157 -3.99 -2.79 -1.52
C LEU A 157 -3.69 -1.34 -1.86
N MET A 158 -2.51 -0.86 -1.53
CA MET A 158 -2.07 0.51 -1.80
C MET A 158 -0.84 0.51 -2.70
N ASN A 159 -0.94 1.18 -3.85
CA ASN A 159 0.13 1.29 -4.85
C ASN A 159 0.34 2.75 -5.25
N LEU A 160 1.59 3.21 -5.36
CA LEU A 160 1.89 4.57 -5.83
C LEU A 160 1.53 4.73 -7.31
N ILE A 161 1.87 3.73 -8.13
CA ILE A 161 1.43 3.63 -9.53
C ILE A 161 1.00 2.21 -9.87
N GLY A 162 0.15 2.08 -10.87
CA GLY A 162 -0.30 0.80 -11.39
C GLY A 162 -0.41 0.79 -12.92
N ALA A 163 -0.40 -0.41 -13.49
CA ALA A 163 -0.78 -0.64 -14.87
C ALA A 163 -2.19 -1.27 -14.94
N PRO A 164 -2.97 -1.04 -16.00
CA PRO A 164 -4.29 -1.65 -16.17
C PRO A 164 -4.26 -3.17 -16.06
N GLU A 165 -3.20 -3.80 -16.56
CA GLU A 165 -3.00 -5.26 -16.52
C GLU A 165 -2.90 -5.78 -15.08
N GLY A 166 -2.14 -5.07 -14.22
CA GLY A 166 -1.98 -5.42 -12.82
C GLY A 166 -3.28 -5.25 -12.02
N VAL A 167 -3.97 -4.14 -12.24
CA VAL A 167 -5.28 -3.88 -11.65
C VAL A 167 -6.26 -4.97 -12.03
N ALA A 168 -6.39 -5.28 -13.32
CA ALA A 168 -7.30 -6.32 -13.82
C ALA A 168 -6.96 -7.70 -13.26
N ALA A 169 -5.66 -8.03 -13.13
CA ALA A 169 -5.21 -9.30 -12.57
C ALA A 169 -5.65 -9.46 -11.11
N VAL A 170 -5.44 -8.44 -10.27
CA VAL A 170 -5.87 -8.47 -8.87
C VAL A 170 -7.39 -8.52 -8.77
N GLN A 171 -8.12 -7.69 -9.52
CA GLN A 171 -9.60 -7.68 -9.52
C GLN A 171 -10.19 -9.05 -9.89
N LYS A 172 -9.56 -9.75 -10.82
CA LYS A 172 -10.01 -11.07 -11.28
C LYS A 172 -9.89 -12.14 -10.20
N VAL A 173 -8.77 -12.12 -9.43
CA VAL A 173 -8.47 -13.15 -8.42
C VAL A 173 -9.04 -12.80 -7.06
N HIS A 174 -9.01 -11.51 -6.71
CA HIS A 174 -9.45 -10.99 -5.41
C HIS A 174 -10.48 -9.85 -5.59
N PRO A 175 -11.71 -10.18 -6.04
CA PRO A 175 -12.76 -9.17 -6.27
C PRO A 175 -13.26 -8.49 -4.99
N ASP A 176 -12.85 -8.96 -3.84
CA ASP A 176 -13.17 -8.47 -2.50
C ASP A 176 -12.12 -7.53 -1.91
N VAL A 177 -10.99 -7.34 -2.60
CA VAL A 177 -9.91 -6.46 -2.14
C VAL A 177 -9.99 -5.10 -2.82
N GLU A 178 -10.11 -4.02 -2.04
CA GLU A 178 -10.07 -2.67 -2.56
C GLU A 178 -8.65 -2.27 -2.95
N ILE A 179 -8.51 -1.62 -4.10
CA ILE A 179 -7.24 -1.15 -4.66
C ILE A 179 -7.21 0.37 -4.60
N PHE A 180 -6.26 0.92 -3.86
CA PHE A 180 -5.95 2.35 -3.84
C PHE A 180 -4.68 2.59 -4.64
N VAL A 181 -4.74 3.42 -5.67
CA VAL A 181 -3.61 3.66 -6.56
C VAL A 181 -3.44 5.16 -6.82
N GLY A 182 -2.20 5.64 -6.71
CA GLY A 182 -1.88 7.06 -6.92
C GLY A 182 -2.11 7.51 -8.37
N ALA A 183 -1.78 6.66 -9.34
CA ALA A 183 -2.13 6.83 -10.75
C ALA A 183 -2.11 5.48 -11.47
N ILE A 184 -2.98 5.33 -12.47
CA ILE A 184 -2.95 4.21 -13.41
C ILE A 184 -2.30 4.70 -14.70
N ASP A 185 -1.19 4.09 -15.07
CA ASP A 185 -0.42 4.42 -16.26
C ASP A 185 -0.96 3.69 -17.50
N GLU A 186 -0.33 3.92 -18.67
CA GLU A 186 -0.90 3.47 -19.95
C GLU A 186 -0.91 1.95 -20.11
N LYS A 187 0.23 1.29 -19.78
CA LYS A 187 0.44 -0.16 -20.02
C LYS A 187 1.72 -0.67 -19.39
N LEU A 188 1.95 -1.98 -19.53
CA LEU A 188 3.27 -2.60 -19.36
C LEU A 188 4.02 -2.66 -20.70
N ASN A 189 5.36 -2.50 -20.64
CA ASN A 189 6.21 -2.83 -21.79
C ASN A 189 6.57 -4.33 -21.81
N ASP A 190 7.30 -4.76 -22.84
CA ASP A 190 7.70 -6.18 -23.04
C ASP A 190 8.58 -6.75 -21.92
N HIS A 191 9.18 -5.87 -21.10
CA HIS A 191 9.98 -6.24 -19.92
C HIS A 191 9.18 -6.20 -18.60
N GLY A 192 7.87 -5.90 -18.67
CA GLY A 192 6.99 -5.82 -17.50
C GLY A 192 7.12 -4.54 -16.68
N TYR A 193 7.74 -3.49 -17.22
CA TYR A 193 7.76 -2.16 -16.59
C TYR A 193 6.53 -1.36 -16.96
N ILE A 194 6.03 -0.59 -16.00
CA ILE A 194 4.94 0.37 -16.20
C ILE A 194 5.43 1.52 -17.11
N VAL A 195 4.61 1.92 -18.07
CA VAL A 195 4.90 3.01 -19.03
C VAL A 195 3.81 4.09 -18.93
N PRO A 196 4.19 5.37 -18.72
CA PRO A 196 5.53 5.93 -18.63
C PRO A 196 6.29 5.54 -17.35
N GLY A 197 5.58 5.17 -16.26
CA GLY A 197 6.17 4.64 -15.05
C GLY A 197 7.05 5.60 -14.26
N LEU A 198 7.89 5.02 -13.42
CA LEU A 198 8.90 5.73 -12.60
C LEU A 198 10.20 4.91 -12.45
N GLY A 199 10.40 3.88 -13.29
CA GLY A 199 11.53 2.96 -13.20
C GLY A 199 11.31 1.87 -12.15
N ASP A 200 12.39 1.31 -11.57
CA ASP A 200 12.31 0.38 -10.46
C ASP A 200 12.21 1.13 -9.13
N ALA A 201 11.05 1.06 -8.48
CA ALA A 201 10.80 1.78 -7.24
C ALA A 201 11.72 1.31 -6.10
N GLY A 202 12.02 0.00 -6.03
CA GLY A 202 12.90 -0.53 -5.00
C GLY A 202 14.31 0.02 -5.12
N ASP A 203 14.87 -0.03 -6.32
CA ASP A 203 16.21 0.50 -6.57
C ASP A 203 16.27 2.02 -6.33
N ARG A 204 15.24 2.76 -6.72
CA ARG A 204 15.19 4.21 -6.51
C ARG A 204 14.99 4.60 -5.04
N ILE A 205 14.19 3.83 -4.26
CA ILE A 205 14.01 4.05 -2.81
C ILE A 205 15.33 3.79 -2.06
N PHE A 206 16.06 2.73 -2.44
CA PHE A 206 17.23 2.28 -1.68
C PHE A 206 18.57 2.69 -2.29
N GLY A 207 18.58 3.26 -3.49
CA GLY A 207 19.81 3.67 -4.16
C GLY A 207 20.70 2.49 -4.54
N THR A 208 20.11 1.38 -5.00
CA THR A 208 20.82 0.14 -5.31
C THR A 208 21.23 -0.01 -6.78
N LYS A 209 21.00 1.01 -7.60
CA LYS A 209 21.52 1.15 -8.98
C LYS A 209 22.04 2.54 -9.21
#